data_9206d57f785fc6a5a6015c4f77842ae7
#
_entry.id   9206d57f785fc6a5a6015c4f77842ae7
#
_cell.length_a   1.000
_cell.length_b   1.000
_cell.length_c   1.000
_cell.angle_alpha   90.00
_cell.angle_beta   90.00
_cell.angle_gamma   90.00
#
_symmetry.space_group_name_H-M   'P 1'
#
loop_
_entity.id
_entity.type
_entity.pdbx_description
1 polymer ?
#
loop_
_entity_poly.entity_id
_entity_poly.type
_entity_poly.pdbx_seq_one_letter_code
_entity_poly.pdbx_strand_id
1 'polypeptide(L)'
;MEGIIDMMLSDDRDARILRDTFVFKIVPMLNPDGVIVGNYRCSLAGLDLNRQWLNPMQKSSPEIVSMKEMVRKTLECRDIHLFVDIHGHSRAKNLFMYGCQQTGANGKALHIHDKKGLLAHKEKVLPVLNARQMDYFSFEGSSFSV
;
A
#
# COMPACT_ATOMS: atom_id res chain seq x y z
N MET A 1 0.80 11.21 -4.93
CA MET A 1 1.16 11.46 -3.52
C MET A 1 0.82 12.90 -3.12
N GLU A 2 1.27 13.91 -3.84
CA GLU A 2 1.02 15.34 -3.58
C GLU A 2 -0.48 15.62 -3.32
N GLY A 3 -1.38 15.29 -4.23
CA GLY A 3 -2.81 15.53 -4.05
C GLY A 3 -3.44 14.86 -2.81
N ILE A 4 -2.89 13.73 -2.34
CA ILE A 4 -3.31 13.13 -1.08
C ILE A 4 -2.88 14.01 0.10
N ILE A 5 -1.65 14.52 0.06
CA ILE A 5 -1.11 15.41 1.11
C ILE A 5 -1.89 16.72 1.13
N ASP A 6 -2.12 17.32 -0.05
CA ASP A 6 -2.87 18.58 -0.18
C ASP A 6 -4.30 18.42 0.36
N MET A 7 -5.00 17.34 -0.03
CA MET A 7 -6.31 17.03 0.50
C MET A 7 -6.27 16.85 2.03
N MET A 8 -5.31 16.08 2.54
CA MET A 8 -5.21 15.82 3.98
C MET A 8 -4.84 17.07 4.80
N LEU A 9 -4.21 18.07 4.21
CA LEU A 9 -3.89 19.35 4.87
C LEU A 9 -4.98 20.41 4.68
N SER A 10 -5.95 20.16 3.82
CA SER A 10 -7.03 21.12 3.52
C SER A 10 -8.02 21.25 4.66
N ASP A 11 -8.86 22.30 4.57
CA ASP A 11 -10.00 22.55 5.46
C ASP A 11 -11.26 21.78 5.02
N ASP A 12 -11.15 20.89 4.06
CA ASP A 12 -12.25 20.05 3.61
C ASP A 12 -12.83 19.23 4.79
N ARG A 13 -14.15 19.07 4.79
CA ARG A 13 -14.86 18.36 5.87
C ARG A 13 -14.41 16.91 5.96
N ASP A 14 -14.26 16.24 4.83
CA ASP A 14 -13.88 14.82 4.81
C ASP A 14 -12.42 14.65 5.26
N ALA A 15 -11.53 15.59 4.88
CA ALA A 15 -10.16 15.62 5.37
C ALA A 15 -10.09 15.78 6.89
N ARG A 16 -10.94 16.62 7.48
CA ARG A 16 -11.03 16.77 8.96
C ARG A 16 -11.49 15.47 9.60
N ILE A 17 -12.57 14.85 9.11
CA ILE A 17 -13.08 13.58 9.64
C ILE A 17 -11.99 12.50 9.58
N LEU A 18 -11.26 12.42 8.48
CA LEU A 18 -10.17 11.46 8.31
C LEU A 18 -9.05 11.71 9.33
N ARG A 19 -8.61 12.97 9.50
CA ARG A 19 -7.57 13.31 10.49
C ARG A 19 -8.00 13.05 11.93
N ASP A 20 -9.27 13.27 12.25
CA ASP A 20 -9.82 13.03 13.60
C ASP A 20 -9.97 11.52 13.87
N THR A 21 -10.13 10.71 12.82
CA THR A 21 -10.37 9.26 12.95
C THR A 21 -9.08 8.44 12.85
N PHE A 22 -8.15 8.83 11.97
CA PHE A 22 -6.97 8.04 11.63
C PHE A 22 -5.67 8.82 11.84
N VAL A 23 -4.60 8.07 12.12
CA VAL A 23 -3.23 8.56 12.04
C VAL A 23 -2.64 8.18 10.70
N PHE A 24 -2.19 9.18 9.95
CA PHE A 24 -1.54 8.99 8.65
C PHE A 24 -0.02 8.99 8.83
N LYS A 25 0.62 7.94 8.33
CA LYS A 25 2.08 7.85 8.23
C LYS A 25 2.44 7.83 6.76
N ILE A 26 3.11 8.86 6.29
CA ILE A 26 3.45 9.04 4.87
C ILE A 26 4.96 8.97 4.74
N VAL A 27 5.42 8.06 3.88
CA VAL A 27 6.83 7.96 3.45
C VAL A 27 6.88 8.43 2.00
N PRO A 28 7.27 9.69 1.74
CA PRO A 28 7.16 10.26 0.40
C PRO A 28 8.15 9.66 -0.60
N MET A 29 9.26 9.10 -0.11
CA MET A 29 10.31 8.54 -0.95
C MET A 29 11.01 7.40 -0.21
N LEU A 30 10.80 6.16 -0.65
CA LEU A 30 11.39 4.99 0.00
C LEU A 30 12.81 4.69 -0.50
N ASN A 31 13.15 5.07 -1.73
CA ASN A 31 14.48 4.89 -2.30
C ASN A 31 15.12 6.26 -2.68
N PRO A 32 15.50 7.10 -1.70
CA PRO A 32 16.05 8.42 -1.98
C PRO A 32 17.37 8.36 -2.77
N ASP A 33 18.22 7.41 -2.43
CA ASP A 33 19.51 7.24 -3.09
C ASP A 33 19.36 6.89 -4.57
N GLY A 34 18.48 5.94 -4.88
CA GLY A 34 18.18 5.56 -6.25
C GLY A 34 17.57 6.70 -7.07
N VAL A 35 16.72 7.52 -6.46
CA VAL A 35 16.13 8.70 -7.10
C VAL A 35 17.19 9.75 -7.39
N ILE A 36 18.08 10.06 -6.44
CA ILE A 36 19.15 11.08 -6.59
C ILE A 36 20.13 10.67 -7.67
N VAL A 37 20.53 9.39 -7.70
CA VAL A 37 21.49 8.88 -8.68
C VAL A 37 20.86 8.61 -10.05
N GLY A 38 19.53 8.51 -10.10
CA GLY A 38 18.79 8.24 -11.34
C GLY A 38 18.70 6.74 -11.67
N ASN A 39 18.80 5.87 -10.68
CA ASN A 39 18.58 4.44 -10.86
C ASN A 39 17.10 4.14 -11.12
N TYR A 40 16.84 3.31 -12.11
CA TYR A 40 15.46 2.95 -12.47
C TYR A 40 14.72 2.22 -11.33
N ARG A 41 15.39 1.37 -10.58
CA ARG A 41 14.76 0.48 -9.57
C ARG A 41 15.63 0.25 -8.33
N CYS A 42 16.93 0.17 -8.49
CA CYS A 42 17.84 -0.27 -7.45
C CYS A 42 18.25 0.86 -6.51
N SER A 43 18.51 0.53 -5.25
CA SER A 43 19.24 1.35 -4.31
C SER A 43 20.72 1.44 -4.67
N LEU A 44 21.53 2.20 -3.93
CA LEU A 44 23.00 2.25 -4.12
C LEU A 44 23.68 0.89 -3.90
N ALA A 45 23.04 -0.01 -3.13
CA ALA A 45 23.52 -1.38 -2.96
C ALA A 45 23.23 -2.30 -4.16
N GLY A 46 22.62 -1.77 -5.24
CA GLY A 46 22.25 -2.55 -6.42
C GLY A 46 21.05 -3.46 -6.20
N LEU A 47 20.27 -3.24 -5.14
CA LEU A 47 19.14 -4.10 -4.78
C LEU A 47 17.81 -3.44 -5.14
N ASP A 48 16.91 -4.23 -5.70
CA ASP A 48 15.49 -3.88 -5.78
C ASP A 48 14.87 -3.95 -4.37
N LEU A 49 14.59 -2.81 -3.77
CA LEU A 49 14.07 -2.73 -2.39
C LEU A 49 12.73 -3.45 -2.25
N ASN A 50 11.92 -3.51 -3.31
CA ASN A 50 10.66 -4.24 -3.28
C ASN A 50 10.82 -5.78 -3.28
N ARG A 51 12.03 -6.30 -3.35
CA ARG A 51 12.38 -7.71 -3.15
C ARG A 51 12.99 -7.99 -1.79
N GLN A 52 13.19 -6.96 -0.97
CA GLN A 52 13.88 -7.10 0.32
C GLN A 52 12.94 -7.27 1.52
N TRP A 53 11.63 -7.26 1.32
CA TRP A 53 10.66 -7.28 2.42
C TRP A 53 10.74 -8.51 3.33
N LEU A 54 11.06 -9.68 2.81
CA LEU A 54 11.14 -10.90 3.63
C LEU A 54 12.31 -10.84 4.62
N ASN A 55 13.50 -10.60 4.13
CA ASN A 55 14.73 -10.63 4.91
C ASN A 55 15.61 -9.38 4.65
N PRO A 56 15.16 -8.18 5.02
CA PRO A 56 15.95 -6.99 4.82
C PRO A 56 17.18 -6.98 5.73
N MET A 57 18.30 -6.50 5.20
CA MET A 57 19.54 -6.35 5.96
C MET A 57 19.83 -4.87 6.20
N GLN A 58 20.16 -4.51 7.46
CA GLN A 58 20.44 -3.12 7.85
C GLN A 58 21.54 -2.47 7.00
N LYS A 59 22.52 -3.25 6.54
CA LYS A 59 23.65 -2.74 5.76
C LYS A 59 23.29 -2.43 4.29
N SER A 60 22.37 -3.17 3.69
CA SER A 60 22.09 -3.13 2.24
C SER A 60 20.67 -2.67 1.87
N SER A 61 19.76 -2.68 2.83
CA SER A 61 18.37 -2.23 2.67
C SER A 61 17.83 -1.60 3.96
N PRO A 62 18.54 -0.58 4.52
CA PRO A 62 18.15 0.07 5.78
C PRO A 62 16.77 0.71 5.71
N GLU A 63 16.35 1.16 4.53
CA GLU A 63 15.04 1.76 4.29
C GLU A 63 13.92 0.75 4.61
N ILE A 64 14.04 -0.48 4.12
CA ILE A 64 13.07 -1.53 4.38
C ILE A 64 13.08 -1.97 5.84
N VAL A 65 14.27 -2.05 6.46
CA VAL A 65 14.38 -2.34 7.90
C VAL A 65 13.64 -1.28 8.70
N SER A 66 13.89 0.00 8.42
CA SER A 66 13.26 1.13 9.12
C SER A 66 11.74 1.15 8.90
N MET A 67 11.29 0.86 7.67
CA MET A 67 9.87 0.77 7.34
C MET A 67 9.18 -0.35 8.12
N LYS A 68 9.78 -1.56 8.15
CA LYS A 68 9.25 -2.70 8.93
C LYS A 68 9.21 -2.38 10.42
N GLU A 69 10.22 -1.71 10.95
CA GLU A 69 10.26 -1.31 12.36
C GLU A 69 9.17 -0.27 12.67
N MET A 70 8.93 0.69 11.80
CA MET A 70 7.83 1.65 11.94
C MET A 70 6.47 0.94 11.97
N VAL A 71 6.25 -0.03 11.06
CA VAL A 71 5.03 -0.85 11.02
C VAL A 71 4.90 -1.65 12.32
N ARG A 72 5.94 -2.34 12.75
CA ARG A 72 5.96 -3.13 14.00
C ARG A 72 5.60 -2.28 15.23
N LYS A 73 6.25 -1.13 15.39
CA LYS A 73 5.97 -0.19 16.50
C LYS A 73 4.55 0.37 16.43
N THR A 74 4.02 0.55 15.25
CA THR A 74 2.63 1.01 15.09
C THR A 74 1.65 -0.05 15.59
N LEU A 75 1.89 -1.32 15.26
CA LEU A 75 1.05 -2.44 15.69
C LEU A 75 1.07 -2.70 17.20
N GLU A 76 2.07 -2.20 17.94
CA GLU A 76 2.11 -2.28 19.41
C GLU A 76 1.06 -1.39 20.09
N CYS A 77 0.61 -0.33 19.43
CA CYS A 77 -0.28 0.65 20.05
C CYS A 77 -1.60 0.89 19.27
N ARG A 78 -1.71 0.43 18.04
CA ARG A 78 -2.91 0.58 17.21
C ARG A 78 -2.94 -0.37 16.03
N ASP A 79 -4.13 -0.67 15.52
CA ASP A 79 -4.29 -1.44 14.29
C ASP A 79 -3.89 -0.61 13.06
N ILE A 80 -3.37 -1.29 12.04
CA ILE A 80 -3.16 -0.71 10.72
C ILE A 80 -4.39 -1.01 9.87
N HIS A 81 -5.15 0.03 9.58
CA HIS A 81 -6.38 -0.08 8.81
C HIS A 81 -6.10 -0.24 7.30
N LEU A 82 -5.09 0.46 6.80
CA LEU A 82 -4.71 0.43 5.39
C LEU A 82 -3.20 0.65 5.24
N PHE A 83 -2.57 -0.16 4.40
CA PHE A 83 -1.19 0.02 3.94
C PHE A 83 -1.21 0.11 2.42
N VAL A 84 -0.64 1.18 1.88
CA VAL A 84 -0.58 1.41 0.43
C VAL A 84 0.85 1.69 0.02
N ASP A 85 1.33 0.96 -0.97
CA ASP A 85 2.59 1.20 -1.64
C ASP A 85 2.30 1.69 -3.07
N ILE A 86 2.75 2.91 -3.40
CA ILE A 86 2.45 3.57 -4.67
C ILE A 86 3.61 3.39 -5.64
N HIS A 87 3.37 2.68 -6.73
CA HIS A 87 4.36 2.37 -7.75
C HIS A 87 4.04 3.02 -9.09
N GLY A 88 5.10 3.33 -9.87
CA GLY A 88 4.99 3.45 -11.31
C GLY A 88 4.93 2.07 -11.98
N HIS A 89 4.28 1.94 -13.13
CA HIS A 89 4.23 0.71 -13.89
C HIS A 89 4.58 0.94 -15.37
N SER A 90 5.44 0.07 -15.94
CA SER A 90 5.98 0.27 -17.28
C SER A 90 5.09 -0.29 -18.40
N ARG A 91 4.19 -1.22 -18.12
CA ARG A 91 3.40 -1.95 -19.12
C ARG A 91 1.91 -1.63 -19.07
N ALA A 92 1.33 -1.57 -17.87
CA ALA A 92 -0.09 -1.24 -17.71
C ALA A 92 -0.27 0.27 -17.64
N LYS A 93 -1.33 0.75 -18.28
CA LYS A 93 -1.76 2.15 -18.24
C LYS A 93 -2.82 2.34 -17.15
N ASN A 94 -3.05 3.59 -16.80
CA ASN A 94 -4.06 4.01 -15.84
C ASN A 94 -3.74 3.54 -14.41
N LEU A 95 -4.73 3.57 -13.53
CA LEU A 95 -4.63 3.10 -12.15
C LEU A 95 -5.21 1.69 -12.00
N PHE A 96 -4.53 0.86 -11.26
CA PHE A 96 -4.98 -0.47 -10.87
C PHE A 96 -4.29 -0.84 -9.55
N MET A 97 -4.71 -1.91 -8.89
CA MET A 97 -4.17 -2.32 -7.60
C MET A 97 -3.76 -3.79 -7.60
N TYR A 98 -2.68 -4.06 -6.89
CA TYR A 98 -2.35 -5.41 -6.42
C TYR A 98 -2.67 -5.47 -4.93
N GLY A 99 -3.47 -6.44 -4.53
CA GLY A 99 -3.86 -6.64 -3.15
C GLY A 99 -3.60 -8.08 -2.69
N CYS A 100 -3.39 -8.23 -1.38
CA CYS A 100 -3.26 -9.55 -0.78
C CYS A 100 -4.65 -10.07 -0.44
N GLN A 101 -5.01 -11.23 -0.98
CA GLN A 101 -6.27 -11.88 -0.66
C GLN A 101 -6.26 -12.39 0.78
N GLN A 102 -7.37 -12.19 1.49
CA GLN A 102 -7.51 -12.77 2.83
C GLN A 102 -7.58 -14.29 2.75
N THR A 103 -6.87 -14.93 3.65
CA THR A 103 -6.87 -16.40 3.79
C THR A 103 -7.58 -16.79 5.07
N GLY A 104 -8.30 -17.91 5.02
CA GLY A 104 -8.86 -18.56 6.20
C GLY A 104 -7.78 -19.21 7.06
N ALA A 105 -8.17 -19.76 8.21
CA ALA A 105 -7.26 -20.44 9.14
C ALA A 105 -6.50 -21.63 8.53
N ASN A 106 -6.97 -22.14 7.39
CA ASN A 106 -6.34 -23.23 6.63
C ASN A 106 -5.38 -22.74 5.53
N GLY A 107 -5.07 -21.43 5.48
CA GLY A 107 -4.21 -20.82 4.47
C GLY A 107 -4.81 -20.74 3.06
N LYS A 108 -6.06 -21.17 2.86
CA LYS A 108 -6.74 -21.05 1.57
C LYS A 108 -7.47 -19.72 1.43
N ALA A 109 -7.56 -19.21 0.22
CA ALA A 109 -8.34 -18.01 -0.07
C ALA A 109 -9.78 -18.15 0.42
N LEU A 110 -10.31 -17.10 1.03
CA LEU A 110 -11.72 -17.06 1.42
C LEU A 110 -12.59 -16.93 0.17
N HIS A 111 -13.56 -17.81 0.01
CA HIS A 111 -14.52 -17.76 -1.10
C HIS A 111 -15.70 -16.83 -0.78
N ILE A 112 -16.24 -16.18 -1.82
CA ILE A 112 -17.40 -15.27 -1.74
C ILE A 112 -18.63 -15.89 -1.03
N HIS A 113 -18.75 -17.23 -1.06
CA HIS A 113 -19.85 -17.95 -0.43
C HIS A 113 -19.64 -18.29 1.06
N ASP A 114 -18.44 -18.01 1.62
CA ASP A 114 -18.27 -18.15 3.06
C ASP A 114 -19.13 -17.10 3.76
N LYS A 115 -20.08 -17.57 4.60
CA LYS A 115 -21.19 -16.81 5.21
C LYS A 115 -20.81 -15.61 6.09
N LYS A 116 -19.58 -15.13 6.01
CA LYS A 116 -19.11 -13.92 6.72
C LYS A 116 -19.28 -12.63 5.92
N GLY A 117 -20.00 -12.67 4.79
CA GLY A 117 -20.51 -11.49 4.10
C GLY A 117 -19.45 -10.55 3.57
N LEU A 118 -19.79 -9.27 3.48
CA LEU A 118 -18.95 -8.16 2.96
C LEU A 118 -17.58 -8.05 3.62
N LEU A 119 -17.39 -8.62 4.81
CA LEU A 119 -16.14 -8.62 5.55
C LEU A 119 -15.10 -9.63 5.03
N ALA A 120 -15.51 -10.58 4.18
CA ALA A 120 -14.62 -11.61 3.63
C ALA A 120 -13.71 -11.11 2.49
N HIS A 121 -13.98 -9.91 1.96
CA HIS A 121 -13.25 -9.33 0.81
C HIS A 121 -12.87 -7.87 1.04
N LYS A 122 -12.41 -7.56 2.24
CA LYS A 122 -12.00 -6.19 2.61
C LYS A 122 -10.95 -5.62 1.66
N GLU A 123 -10.07 -6.48 1.14
CA GLU A 123 -9.03 -6.12 0.18
C GLU A 123 -9.57 -5.55 -1.14
N LYS A 124 -10.82 -5.85 -1.48
CA LYS A 124 -11.47 -5.41 -2.72
C LYS A 124 -12.33 -4.15 -2.54
N VAL A 125 -12.58 -3.73 -1.31
CA VAL A 125 -13.46 -2.57 -1.04
C VAL A 125 -12.91 -1.30 -1.65
N LEU A 126 -11.65 -0.95 -1.37
CA LEU A 126 -11.02 0.24 -1.92
C LEU A 126 -10.95 0.22 -3.46
N PRO A 127 -10.50 -0.86 -4.13
CA PRO A 127 -10.53 -0.97 -5.58
C PRO A 127 -11.92 -0.80 -6.19
N VAL A 128 -12.96 -1.37 -5.58
CA VAL A 128 -14.35 -1.22 -6.06
C VAL A 128 -14.82 0.23 -5.93
N LEU A 129 -14.52 0.89 -4.82
CA LEU A 129 -14.86 2.30 -4.64
C LEU A 129 -14.14 3.20 -5.66
N ASN A 130 -12.86 2.95 -5.91
CA ASN A 130 -12.09 3.67 -6.91
C ASN A 130 -12.66 3.48 -8.32
N ALA A 131 -13.01 2.25 -8.69
CA ALA A 131 -13.63 1.96 -9.99
C ALA A 131 -14.98 2.64 -10.21
N ARG A 132 -15.71 2.94 -9.13
CA ARG A 132 -16.98 3.67 -9.21
C ARG A 132 -16.82 5.18 -9.35
N GLN A 133 -15.68 5.73 -8.93
CA GLN A 133 -15.44 7.17 -8.87
C GLN A 133 -14.46 7.69 -9.91
N MET A 134 -13.67 6.80 -10.52
CA MET A 134 -12.59 7.18 -11.42
C MET A 134 -12.62 6.34 -12.70
N ASP A 135 -12.97 6.96 -13.83
CA ASP A 135 -13.03 6.28 -15.13
C ASP A 135 -11.70 5.69 -15.59
N TYR A 136 -10.60 6.23 -15.08
CA TYR A 136 -9.24 5.74 -15.38
C TYR A 136 -8.74 4.68 -14.38
N PHE A 137 -9.58 4.22 -13.45
CA PHE A 137 -9.24 3.08 -12.58
C PHE A 137 -9.74 1.77 -13.18
N SER A 138 -8.83 0.83 -13.40
CA SER A 138 -9.15 -0.50 -13.93
C SER A 138 -9.27 -1.51 -12.81
N PHE A 139 -10.49 -1.91 -12.45
CA PHE A 139 -10.70 -3.02 -11.54
C PHE A 139 -10.30 -4.35 -12.17
N GLU A 140 -10.55 -4.53 -13.47
CA GLU A 140 -10.17 -5.74 -14.22
C GLU A 140 -8.65 -5.89 -14.36
N GLY A 141 -7.93 -4.76 -14.42
CA GLY A 141 -6.47 -4.75 -14.41
C GLY A 141 -5.85 -4.99 -13.03
N SER A 142 -6.67 -5.02 -11.98
CA SER A 142 -6.23 -5.27 -10.60
C SER A 142 -6.14 -6.77 -10.32
N SER A 143 -5.22 -7.17 -9.45
CA SER A 143 -5.01 -8.57 -9.08
C SER A 143 -4.96 -8.73 -7.56
N PHE A 144 -5.59 -9.82 -7.08
CA PHE A 144 -5.62 -10.18 -5.67
C PHE A 144 -5.15 -11.62 -5.56
N SER A 145 -3.90 -11.80 -5.15
CA SER A 145 -3.27 -13.11 -4.99
C SER A 145 -2.86 -13.35 -3.54
N VAL A 146 -2.80 -14.61 -3.15
CA VAL A 146 -2.27 -15.05 -1.86
C VAL A 146 -0.74 -15.05 -1.90
#